data_05b6a61762acea5b4b7091465c3cc514
#
_entry.id   05b6a61762acea5b4b7091465c3cc514
#
_cell.length_a   1.000
_cell.length_b   1.000
_cell.length_c   1.000
_cell.angle_alpha   90.00
_cell.angle_beta   90.00
_cell.angle_gamma   90.00
#
_symmetry.space_group_name_H-M   'P 1'
#
loop_
_entity.id
_entity.type
_entity.pdbx_description
1 polymer ?
#
loop_
_entity_poly.entity_id
_entity_poly.type
_entity_poly.pdbx_seq_one_letter_code
_entity_poly.pdbx_strand_id
1 'polypeptide(L)'
;MQVGSVTTGEPGTQAAVVNSGTQQNAVLDFTIPRGADGNAGTAPDLLCAFSNPPQTAAENTSLILDRNALSLGSSISHANNSSNITITSPGVYAVFCSCVIAPTSGTDFPSNVVLTLQLNGSVVAGGSTQSTFHTTTEDMALGFNAPVEVSSAPATLTVFGSGSTFTYSNLTVTVYRLGDIPS
;
A
#
# COMPACT_ATOMS: atom_id res chain seq x y z
N MET A 1 -9.51 59.10 -12.36
CA MET A 1 -9.22 57.89 -11.63
C MET A 1 -8.14 57.10 -12.37
N GLN A 2 -7.06 56.68 -11.71
CA GLN A 2 -5.97 55.86 -12.24
C GLN A 2 -5.77 54.64 -11.38
N VAL A 3 -5.28 53.59 -11.99
CA VAL A 3 -4.75 52.42 -11.24
C VAL A 3 -3.31 52.74 -10.89
N GLY A 4 -2.97 52.68 -9.60
CA GLY A 4 -1.63 52.87 -9.09
C GLY A 4 -0.85 51.56 -9.09
N SER A 5 -0.32 51.16 -7.93
CA SER A 5 0.38 49.87 -7.77
C SER A 5 -0.58 48.68 -7.64
N VAL A 6 -0.15 47.51 -8.15
CA VAL A 6 -0.80 46.24 -7.89
C VAL A 6 0.26 45.34 -7.24
N THR A 7 0.02 44.91 -5.99
CA THR A 7 0.94 44.07 -5.24
C THR A 7 0.25 42.74 -4.88
N THR A 8 1.04 41.68 -4.86
CA THR A 8 0.56 40.35 -4.40
C THR A 8 0.79 40.25 -2.90
N GLY A 9 -0.29 40.06 -2.15
CA GLY A 9 -0.25 39.82 -0.71
C GLY A 9 -0.01 38.32 -0.38
N GLU A 10 0.31 38.07 0.88
CA GLU A 10 0.48 36.68 1.37
C GLU A 10 -0.85 35.91 1.41
N PRO A 11 -0.82 34.56 1.33
CA PRO A 11 -2.00 33.73 1.45
C PRO A 11 -2.77 34.00 2.75
N GLY A 12 -4.09 34.05 2.67
CA GLY A 12 -4.97 34.26 3.83
C GLY A 12 -5.10 35.72 4.29
N THR A 13 -4.38 36.66 3.67
CA THR A 13 -4.62 38.10 3.91
C THR A 13 -5.86 38.59 3.17
N GLN A 14 -6.47 39.67 3.64
CA GLN A 14 -7.60 40.26 2.92
C GLN A 14 -7.11 41.07 1.72
N ALA A 15 -7.88 41.02 0.62
CA ALA A 15 -7.68 41.91 -0.47
C ALA A 15 -7.93 43.38 0.00
N ALA A 16 -7.06 44.29 -0.40
CA ALA A 16 -7.17 45.70 0.00
C ALA A 16 -7.09 46.64 -1.21
N VAL A 17 -7.78 47.73 -1.11
CA VAL A 17 -7.70 48.85 -2.06
C VAL A 17 -7.50 50.13 -1.26
N VAL A 18 -6.46 50.86 -1.59
CA VAL A 18 -6.13 52.14 -0.94
C VAL A 18 -6.09 53.25 -2.00
N ASN A 19 -6.71 54.38 -1.70
CA ASN A 19 -6.56 55.55 -2.56
C ASN A 19 -5.33 56.34 -2.11
N SER A 20 -4.26 56.30 -2.88
CA SER A 20 -3.04 57.09 -2.66
C SER A 20 -3.05 58.46 -3.34
N GLY A 21 -4.11 58.72 -4.10
CA GLY A 21 -4.32 60.05 -4.73
C GLY A 21 -5.21 60.97 -3.91
N THR A 22 -5.75 61.99 -4.58
CA THR A 22 -6.68 62.92 -3.97
C THR A 22 -8.15 62.54 -4.29
N GLN A 23 -9.10 63.15 -3.61
CA GLN A 23 -10.55 62.91 -3.84
C GLN A 23 -10.99 63.23 -5.28
N GLN A 24 -10.34 64.24 -5.90
CA GLN A 24 -10.61 64.67 -7.27
C GLN A 24 -9.79 63.90 -8.31
N ASN A 25 -8.59 63.37 -7.94
CA ASN A 25 -7.73 62.58 -8.77
C ASN A 25 -7.32 61.26 -8.03
N ALA A 26 -8.26 60.33 -7.94
CA ALA A 26 -8.03 59.09 -7.24
C ALA A 26 -7.01 58.18 -7.98
N VAL A 27 -6.03 57.70 -7.21
CA VAL A 27 -5.08 56.65 -7.62
C VAL A 27 -5.30 55.44 -6.69
N LEU A 28 -5.74 54.32 -7.26
CA LEU A 28 -6.10 53.14 -6.48
C LEU A 28 -4.96 52.11 -6.52
N ASP A 29 -4.40 51.83 -5.35
CA ASP A 29 -3.43 50.74 -5.13
C ASP A 29 -4.13 49.52 -4.65
N PHE A 30 -3.82 48.38 -5.26
CA PHE A 30 -4.44 47.10 -4.97
C PHE A 30 -3.45 46.15 -4.32
N THR A 31 -3.87 45.47 -3.28
CA THR A 31 -3.20 44.29 -2.74
C THR A 31 -4.09 43.08 -2.95
N ILE A 32 -3.65 42.08 -3.76
CA ILE A 32 -4.39 40.89 -4.09
C ILE A 32 -3.69 39.70 -3.46
N PRO A 33 -4.29 39.01 -2.47
CA PRO A 33 -3.70 37.83 -1.87
C PRO A 33 -3.49 36.74 -2.92
N ARG A 34 -2.34 36.06 -2.88
CA ARG A 34 -2.16 34.81 -3.64
C ARG A 34 -2.94 33.66 -2.96
N GLY A 35 -3.28 32.65 -3.71
CA GLY A 35 -3.81 31.41 -3.14
C GLY A 35 -2.80 30.75 -2.21
N ALA A 36 -3.27 30.00 -1.23
CA ALA A 36 -2.40 29.13 -0.43
C ALA A 36 -1.72 28.09 -1.32
N ASP A 37 -0.47 27.77 -1.01
CA ASP A 37 0.20 26.65 -1.64
C ASP A 37 -0.61 25.38 -1.26
N GLY A 38 -0.74 24.44 -2.20
CA GLY A 38 -1.36 23.14 -1.89
C GLY A 38 -0.56 22.42 -0.80
N ASN A 39 -1.24 21.62 0.01
CA ASN A 39 -0.56 20.79 1.00
C ASN A 39 0.48 19.92 0.28
N ALA A 40 1.70 19.87 0.83
CA ALA A 40 2.67 18.87 0.40
C ALA A 40 2.01 17.48 0.59
N GLY A 41 1.97 16.67 -0.48
CA GLY A 41 1.47 15.31 -0.38
C GLY A 41 2.23 14.56 0.72
N THR A 42 1.53 13.79 1.54
CA THR A 42 2.15 12.87 2.49
C THR A 42 3.04 11.89 1.73
N ALA A 43 4.26 11.66 2.22
CA ALA A 43 5.12 10.63 1.65
C ALA A 43 4.35 9.29 1.63
N PRO A 44 4.43 8.51 0.55
CA PRO A 44 3.69 7.25 0.45
C PRO A 44 4.21 6.26 1.50
N ASP A 45 3.30 5.58 2.19
CA ASP A 45 3.65 4.40 2.98
C ASP A 45 3.74 3.19 2.04
N LEU A 46 4.88 2.53 2.06
CA LEU A 46 5.18 1.37 1.23
C LEU A 46 6.02 0.36 2.01
N LEU A 47 5.68 -0.89 1.87
CA LEU A 47 6.50 -2.02 2.30
C LEU A 47 6.64 -3.00 1.14
N CYS A 48 7.88 -3.47 0.89
CA CYS A 48 8.15 -4.64 0.07
C CYS A 48 8.92 -5.66 0.93
N ALA A 49 8.26 -6.74 1.31
CA ALA A 49 8.85 -7.87 2.04
C ALA A 49 8.97 -9.08 1.12
N PHE A 50 10.00 -9.92 1.32
CA PHE A 50 10.27 -11.04 0.42
C PHE A 50 10.99 -12.21 1.10
N SER A 51 10.94 -13.38 0.43
CA SER A 51 11.77 -14.55 0.69
C SER A 51 12.19 -15.19 -0.64
N ASN A 52 13.49 -15.23 -0.94
CA ASN A 52 13.98 -15.84 -2.17
C ASN A 52 14.29 -17.33 -2.03
N PRO A 53 14.94 -17.80 -0.94
CA PRO A 53 15.26 -19.21 -0.80
C PRO A 53 13.99 -20.07 -0.77
N PRO A 54 14.04 -21.30 -1.32
CA PRO A 54 12.95 -22.24 -1.16
C PRO A 54 12.66 -22.53 0.31
N GLN A 55 11.38 -22.46 0.68
CA GLN A 55 10.86 -22.82 1.99
C GLN A 55 9.69 -23.79 1.84
N THR A 56 9.48 -24.61 2.83
CA THR A 56 8.33 -25.50 2.86
C THR A 56 7.22 -24.87 3.71
N ALA A 57 6.03 -24.74 3.12
CA ALA A 57 4.82 -24.42 3.83
C ALA A 57 4.06 -25.69 4.18
N ALA A 58 3.79 -25.91 5.45
CA ALA A 58 2.85 -26.93 5.86
C ALA A 58 1.43 -26.54 5.42
N GLU A 59 0.55 -27.51 5.32
CA GLU A 59 -0.87 -27.27 5.06
C GLU A 59 -1.46 -26.30 6.10
N ASN A 60 -2.25 -25.34 5.62
CA ASN A 60 -2.95 -24.36 6.45
C ASN A 60 -2.02 -23.49 7.32
N THR A 61 -0.93 -23.00 6.73
CA THR A 61 -0.01 -22.08 7.38
C THR A 61 0.20 -20.79 6.61
N SER A 62 0.58 -19.72 7.31
CA SER A 62 1.00 -18.47 6.68
C SER A 62 2.45 -18.56 6.23
N LEU A 63 2.72 -18.00 5.04
CA LEU A 63 4.05 -18.00 4.43
C LEU A 63 4.96 -16.99 5.13
N ILE A 64 6.21 -17.40 5.38
CA ILE A 64 7.22 -16.56 6.05
C ILE A 64 7.92 -15.69 5.01
N LEU A 65 8.13 -14.43 5.33
CA LEU A 65 8.93 -13.47 4.59
C LEU A 65 10.24 -13.24 5.35
N ASP A 66 11.39 -13.42 4.69
CA ASP A 66 12.70 -13.39 5.34
C ASP A 66 13.12 -11.98 5.75
N ARG A 67 12.86 -11.00 4.87
CA ARG A 67 13.38 -9.63 5.01
C ARG A 67 12.57 -8.62 4.22
N ASN A 68 12.94 -7.35 4.40
CA ASN A 68 12.38 -6.22 3.67
C ASN A 68 13.37 -5.75 2.59
N ALA A 69 12.87 -5.54 1.37
CA ALA A 69 13.60 -4.88 0.30
C ALA A 69 13.50 -3.36 0.41
N LEU A 70 12.32 -2.87 0.80
CA LEU A 70 12.04 -1.44 0.93
C LEU A 70 10.97 -1.24 1.99
N SER A 71 11.14 -0.22 2.82
CA SER A 71 10.12 0.26 3.76
C SER A 71 10.17 1.78 3.78
N LEU A 72 9.05 2.43 3.47
CA LEU A 72 8.86 3.88 3.49
C LEU A 72 7.65 4.20 4.34
N GLY A 73 7.74 5.30 5.09
CA GLY A 73 6.69 5.71 6.02
C GLY A 73 6.66 4.87 7.30
N SER A 74 5.56 4.92 8.04
CA SER A 74 5.42 4.27 9.34
C SER A 74 4.12 3.47 9.51
N SER A 75 3.22 3.52 8.54
CA SER A 75 1.91 2.85 8.63
C SER A 75 1.98 1.35 8.35
N ILE A 76 3.08 0.85 7.78
CA ILE A 76 3.25 -0.55 7.41
C ILE A 76 4.60 -1.03 7.91
N SER A 77 4.63 -2.15 8.61
CA SER A 77 5.86 -2.75 9.13
C SER A 77 5.87 -4.26 9.00
N HIS A 78 7.07 -4.84 8.91
CA HIS A 78 7.29 -6.28 8.89
C HIS A 78 8.61 -6.60 9.60
N ALA A 79 8.57 -7.58 10.49
CA ALA A 79 9.77 -8.13 11.14
C ALA A 79 10.37 -9.25 10.28
N ASN A 80 11.70 -9.28 10.14
CA ASN A 80 12.37 -10.36 9.40
C ASN A 80 12.00 -11.73 9.94
N ASN A 81 11.87 -12.72 9.04
CA ASN A 81 11.45 -14.09 9.35
C ASN A 81 10.07 -14.18 10.01
N SER A 82 9.15 -13.33 9.60
CA SER A 82 7.76 -13.32 10.07
C SER A 82 6.82 -13.55 8.89
N SER A 83 5.65 -14.11 9.18
CA SER A 83 4.54 -14.14 8.24
C SER A 83 3.64 -12.89 8.32
N ASN A 84 3.82 -12.06 9.38
CA ASN A 84 2.92 -10.97 9.69
C ASN A 84 3.44 -9.64 9.14
N ILE A 85 2.65 -9.00 8.31
CA ILE A 85 2.80 -7.59 7.94
C ILE A 85 1.79 -6.81 8.79
N THR A 86 2.28 -5.86 9.59
CA THR A 86 1.45 -5.06 10.50
C THR A 86 1.12 -3.71 9.87
N ILE A 87 -0.16 -3.37 9.87
CA ILE A 87 -0.68 -2.06 9.47
C ILE A 87 -1.09 -1.31 10.73
N THR A 88 -0.52 -0.12 10.93
CA THR A 88 -0.71 0.69 12.16
C THR A 88 -1.65 1.88 11.97
N SER A 89 -2.13 2.14 10.77
CA SER A 89 -3.05 3.24 10.47
C SER A 89 -4.25 2.75 9.67
N PRO A 90 -5.48 3.19 9.98
CA PRO A 90 -6.62 2.95 9.11
C PRO A 90 -6.43 3.54 7.72
N GLY A 91 -7.06 2.95 6.71
CA GLY A 91 -6.95 3.43 5.34
C GLY A 91 -7.23 2.35 4.30
N VAL A 92 -7.06 2.71 3.03
CA VAL A 92 -7.14 1.81 1.90
C VAL A 92 -5.72 1.47 1.43
N TYR A 93 -5.46 0.19 1.23
CA TYR A 93 -4.17 -0.36 0.85
C TYR A 93 -4.28 -1.19 -0.43
N ALA A 94 -3.24 -1.19 -1.26
CA ALA A 94 -3.08 -2.14 -2.35
C ALA A 94 -2.03 -3.17 -1.97
N VAL A 95 -2.35 -4.46 -2.12
CA VAL A 95 -1.46 -5.57 -1.83
C VAL A 95 -1.20 -6.35 -3.10
N PHE A 96 0.08 -6.56 -3.41
CA PHE A 96 0.56 -7.38 -4.53
C PHE A 96 1.36 -8.54 -3.97
N CYS A 97 1.05 -9.74 -4.43
CA CYS A 97 1.77 -10.96 -4.06
C CYS A 97 2.21 -11.71 -5.31
N SER A 98 3.43 -12.22 -5.30
CA SER A 98 3.93 -13.16 -6.31
C SER A 98 4.87 -14.17 -5.65
N CYS A 99 4.82 -15.41 -6.11
CA CYS A 99 5.76 -16.46 -5.71
C CYS A 99 5.81 -17.57 -6.76
N VAL A 100 6.80 -18.44 -6.64
CA VAL A 100 6.86 -19.72 -7.34
C VAL A 100 6.56 -20.82 -6.31
N ILE A 101 5.66 -21.73 -6.63
CA ILE A 101 5.30 -22.89 -5.80
C ILE A 101 5.60 -24.18 -6.53
N ALA A 102 5.94 -25.23 -5.78
CA ALA A 102 6.20 -26.58 -6.28
C ALA A 102 5.71 -27.61 -5.25
N PRO A 103 5.34 -28.82 -5.69
CA PRO A 103 5.01 -29.90 -4.75
C PRO A 103 6.27 -30.32 -3.95
N THR A 104 6.02 -30.84 -2.74
CA THR A 104 7.08 -31.46 -1.93
C THR A 104 7.32 -32.90 -2.33
N SER A 105 8.45 -33.48 -1.91
CA SER A 105 8.71 -34.93 -2.07
C SER A 105 7.64 -35.74 -1.32
N GLY A 106 7.11 -36.77 -1.98
CA GLY A 106 6.09 -37.64 -1.39
C GLY A 106 4.65 -37.09 -1.47
N THR A 107 4.44 -36.03 -2.26
CA THR A 107 3.09 -35.51 -2.51
C THR A 107 2.28 -36.49 -3.34
N ASP A 108 1.05 -36.77 -2.92
CA ASP A 108 0.05 -37.50 -3.71
C ASP A 108 -0.59 -36.59 -4.75
N PHE A 109 -0.78 -37.05 -5.97
CA PHE A 109 -1.34 -36.28 -7.08
C PHE A 109 -2.75 -36.76 -7.48
N PRO A 110 -3.66 -35.86 -7.93
CA PRO A 110 -3.45 -34.40 -8.08
C PRO A 110 -3.38 -33.66 -6.73
N SER A 111 -2.48 -32.69 -6.61
CA SER A 111 -2.27 -31.91 -5.41
C SER A 111 -2.66 -30.45 -5.66
N ASN A 112 -3.55 -29.92 -4.84
CA ASN A 112 -4.03 -28.54 -4.96
C ASN A 112 -3.36 -27.64 -3.90
N VAL A 113 -2.93 -26.47 -4.31
CA VAL A 113 -2.42 -25.41 -3.43
C VAL A 113 -3.20 -24.13 -3.69
N VAL A 114 -3.69 -23.51 -2.64
CA VAL A 114 -4.37 -22.21 -2.67
C VAL A 114 -3.59 -21.23 -1.83
N LEU A 115 -3.29 -20.06 -2.40
CA LEU A 115 -2.73 -18.91 -1.67
C LEU A 115 -3.82 -17.86 -1.50
N THR A 116 -3.95 -17.36 -0.29
CA THR A 116 -5.01 -16.41 0.08
C THR A 116 -4.43 -15.28 0.92
N LEU A 117 -4.77 -14.04 0.58
CA LEU A 117 -4.51 -12.89 1.44
C LEU A 117 -5.52 -12.89 2.60
N GLN A 118 -5.03 -12.74 3.80
CA GLN A 118 -5.86 -12.59 5.00
C GLN A 118 -5.58 -11.27 5.70
N LEU A 119 -6.64 -10.63 6.17
CA LEU A 119 -6.61 -9.50 7.09
C LEU A 119 -7.17 -9.97 8.44
N ASN A 120 -6.35 -9.95 9.49
CA ASN A 120 -6.70 -10.43 10.83
C ASN A 120 -7.28 -11.87 10.82
N GLY A 121 -6.73 -12.74 9.96
CA GLY A 121 -7.19 -14.11 9.78
C GLY A 121 -8.42 -14.29 8.89
N SER A 122 -9.05 -13.22 8.41
CA SER A 122 -10.19 -13.26 7.51
C SER A 122 -9.75 -13.09 6.06
N VAL A 123 -10.33 -13.86 5.14
CA VAL A 123 -10.01 -13.81 3.71
C VAL A 123 -10.37 -12.45 3.12
N VAL A 124 -9.43 -11.86 2.39
CA VAL A 124 -9.64 -10.63 1.61
C VAL A 124 -10.22 -10.99 0.24
N ALA A 125 -11.33 -10.38 -0.12
CA ALA A 125 -11.97 -10.57 -1.43
C ALA A 125 -11.02 -10.20 -2.58
N GLY A 126 -10.89 -11.08 -3.58
CA GLY A 126 -9.97 -10.91 -4.71
C GLY A 126 -8.50 -11.23 -4.41
N GLY A 127 -8.13 -11.47 -3.16
CA GLY A 127 -6.77 -11.81 -2.74
C GLY A 127 -6.52 -13.31 -2.71
N SER A 128 -6.83 -14.05 -3.78
CA SER A 128 -6.62 -15.49 -3.83
C SER A 128 -6.16 -15.96 -5.20
N THR A 129 -5.33 -17.00 -5.20
CA THR A 129 -4.87 -17.71 -6.41
C THR A 129 -4.66 -19.18 -6.08
N GLN A 130 -4.73 -20.07 -7.07
CA GLN A 130 -4.55 -21.50 -6.85
C GLN A 130 -3.90 -22.19 -8.05
N SER A 131 -3.30 -23.34 -7.78
CA SER A 131 -2.84 -24.28 -8.81
C SER A 131 -3.03 -25.73 -8.37
N THR A 132 -3.17 -26.59 -9.36
CA THR A 132 -3.20 -28.05 -9.15
C THR A 132 -2.01 -28.68 -9.86
N PHE A 133 -1.20 -29.43 -9.11
CA PHE A 133 -0.06 -30.17 -9.61
C PHE A 133 -0.44 -31.61 -9.94
N HIS A 134 0.18 -32.15 -10.96
CA HIS A 134 -0.04 -33.53 -11.43
C HIS A 134 1.24 -34.37 -11.37
N THR A 135 2.43 -33.73 -11.27
CA THR A 135 3.72 -34.41 -11.15
C THR A 135 4.65 -33.67 -10.19
N THR A 136 5.69 -34.35 -9.72
CA THR A 136 6.70 -33.80 -8.78
C THR A 136 7.66 -32.80 -9.42
N THR A 137 7.66 -32.69 -10.76
CA THR A 137 8.61 -31.83 -11.50
C THR A 137 7.96 -30.52 -11.96
N GLU A 138 6.69 -30.32 -11.64
CA GLU A 138 5.99 -29.08 -11.95
C GLU A 138 6.39 -27.97 -10.97
N ASP A 139 6.51 -26.77 -11.48
CA ASP A 139 6.48 -25.54 -10.71
C ASP A 139 5.49 -24.55 -11.32
N MET A 140 4.99 -23.62 -10.53
CA MET A 140 4.01 -22.66 -10.97
C MET A 140 4.25 -21.29 -10.35
N ALA A 141 4.33 -20.27 -11.20
CA ALA A 141 4.29 -18.89 -10.73
C ALA A 141 2.85 -18.50 -10.42
N LEU A 142 2.62 -18.11 -9.17
CA LEU A 142 1.32 -17.65 -8.68
C LEU A 142 1.41 -16.20 -8.21
N GLY A 143 0.30 -15.47 -8.34
CA GLY A 143 0.21 -14.12 -7.83
C GLY A 143 -1.23 -13.64 -7.77
N PHE A 144 -1.45 -12.65 -6.93
CA PHE A 144 -2.71 -11.92 -6.83
C PHE A 144 -2.43 -10.45 -6.51
N ASN A 145 -3.42 -9.61 -6.77
CA ASN A 145 -3.47 -8.26 -6.25
C ASN A 145 -4.87 -8.00 -5.69
N ALA A 146 -4.94 -7.29 -4.57
CA ALA A 146 -6.21 -6.98 -3.94
C ALA A 146 -6.15 -5.61 -3.25
N PRO A 147 -7.22 -4.80 -3.35
CA PRO A 147 -7.40 -3.67 -2.44
C PRO A 147 -7.85 -4.20 -1.07
N VAL A 148 -7.37 -3.54 -0.01
CA VAL A 148 -7.68 -3.88 1.37
C VAL A 148 -8.10 -2.63 2.10
N GLU A 149 -9.30 -2.63 2.68
CA GLU A 149 -9.74 -1.61 3.61
C GLU A 149 -9.39 -2.03 5.03
N VAL A 150 -8.64 -1.21 5.73
CA VAL A 150 -8.32 -1.37 7.15
C VAL A 150 -9.09 -0.32 7.93
N SER A 151 -10.24 -0.70 8.46
CA SER A 151 -11.13 0.21 9.20
C SER A 151 -10.68 0.46 10.64
N SER A 152 -9.89 -0.47 11.20
CA SER A 152 -9.30 -0.32 12.54
C SER A 152 -7.87 -0.84 12.56
N ALA A 153 -6.99 -0.14 13.28
CA ALA A 153 -5.58 -0.49 13.46
C ALA A 153 -5.27 -0.73 14.96
N PRO A 154 -4.27 -1.56 15.31
CA PRO A 154 -3.41 -2.29 14.37
C PRO A 154 -4.13 -3.47 13.71
N ALA A 155 -3.73 -3.78 12.47
CA ALA A 155 -4.23 -4.91 11.71
C ALA A 155 -3.07 -5.72 11.15
N THR A 156 -3.29 -7.02 10.89
CA THR A 156 -2.28 -7.94 10.40
C THR A 156 -2.68 -8.49 9.04
N LEU A 157 -1.79 -8.36 8.04
CA LEU A 157 -1.89 -9.03 6.76
C LEU A 157 -0.98 -10.26 6.74
N THR A 158 -1.47 -11.36 6.17
CA THR A 158 -0.70 -12.59 5.93
C THR A 158 -1.03 -13.16 4.56
N VAL A 159 -0.06 -13.84 3.93
CA VAL A 159 -0.32 -14.74 2.80
C VAL A 159 -0.44 -16.15 3.36
N PHE A 160 -1.61 -16.74 3.26
CA PHE A 160 -1.96 -18.03 3.83
C PHE A 160 -1.99 -19.10 2.75
N GLY A 161 -1.28 -20.20 2.97
CA GLY A 161 -1.24 -21.36 2.11
C GLY A 161 -2.14 -22.47 2.64
N SER A 162 -2.97 -23.05 1.77
CA SER A 162 -3.86 -24.17 2.10
C SER A 162 -3.91 -25.20 0.98
N GLY A 163 -4.54 -26.34 1.25
CA GLY A 163 -4.65 -27.48 0.36
C GLY A 163 -3.63 -28.54 0.72
N SER A 164 -2.49 -28.59 0.06
CA SER A 164 -1.41 -29.55 0.35
C SER A 164 -0.17 -28.85 0.90
N THR A 165 0.74 -29.60 1.51
CA THR A 165 2.09 -29.12 1.79
C THR A 165 2.82 -28.85 0.48
N PHE A 166 3.50 -27.71 0.39
CA PHE A 166 4.21 -27.28 -0.83
C PHE A 166 5.49 -26.55 -0.49
N THR A 167 6.38 -26.45 -1.48
CA THR A 167 7.55 -25.57 -1.43
C THR A 167 7.22 -24.25 -2.12
N TYR A 168 7.63 -23.13 -1.54
CA TYR A 168 7.56 -21.82 -2.17
C TYR A 168 8.91 -21.13 -2.20
N SER A 169 9.15 -20.34 -3.24
CA SER A 169 10.35 -19.53 -3.43
C SER A 169 10.00 -18.22 -4.13
N ASN A 170 10.94 -17.27 -4.11
CA ASN A 170 10.76 -15.95 -4.73
C ASN A 170 9.44 -15.27 -4.30
N LEU A 171 9.01 -15.52 -3.07
CA LEU A 171 7.84 -14.86 -2.51
C LEU A 171 8.13 -13.39 -2.32
N THR A 172 7.28 -12.54 -2.87
CA THR A 172 7.32 -11.09 -2.70
C THR A 172 5.93 -10.59 -2.36
N VAL A 173 5.83 -9.79 -1.32
CA VAL A 173 4.60 -9.10 -0.94
C VAL A 173 4.90 -7.60 -0.86
N THR A 174 4.19 -6.82 -1.68
CA THR A 174 4.29 -5.36 -1.68
C THR A 174 2.97 -4.76 -1.24
N VAL A 175 3.03 -3.85 -0.28
CA VAL A 175 1.86 -3.17 0.30
C VAL A 175 2.05 -1.67 0.16
N TYR A 176 1.08 -0.99 -0.46
CA TYR A 176 1.01 0.46 -0.61
C TYR A 176 -0.20 1.00 0.13
N ARG A 177 -0.02 2.09 0.87
CA ARG A 177 -1.16 2.87 1.35
C ARG A 177 -1.63 3.81 0.24
N LEU A 178 -2.89 3.69 -0.16
CA LEU A 178 -3.50 4.50 -1.21
C LEU A 178 -4.07 5.81 -0.65
N GLY A 179 -4.58 5.80 0.59
CA GLY A 179 -5.18 6.95 1.22
C GLY A 179 -6.09 6.60 2.40
N ASP A 180 -6.85 7.58 2.84
CA ASP A 180 -7.86 7.41 3.88
C ASP A 180 -9.11 6.70 3.34
N ILE A 181 -9.90 6.12 4.25
CA ILE A 181 -11.20 5.53 3.89
C ILE A 181 -12.13 6.68 3.51
N PRO A 182 -12.80 6.62 2.33
CA PRO A 182 -13.77 7.63 1.96
C PRO A 182 -14.90 7.73 3.00
N SER A 183 -15.23 8.95 3.39
CA SER A 183 -16.34 9.27 4.30
C SER A 183 -17.71 9.13 3.62
#